data_e6523bfa11c12ca3250e55e2f86ea0c5
#
_entry.id   e6523bfa11c12ca3250e55e2f86ea0c5
#
_cell.length_a   1.000
_cell.length_b   1.000
_cell.length_c   1.000
_cell.angle_alpha   90.00
_cell.angle_beta   90.00
_cell.angle_gamma   90.00
#
_symmetry.space_group_name_H-M   'P 1'
#
loop_
_entity.id
_entity.type
_entity.pdbx_description
1 polymer ?
#
loop_
_entity_poly.entity_id
_entity_poly.type
_entity_poly.pdbx_seq_one_letter_code
_entity_poly.pdbx_strand_id
1 'polypeptide(L)'
;RQMCIRDRIKILPQLILLVRDTPEQNIHLFGYPEWQTYTRDHLESFFELDTYFYSSFYTNTLFPAAIQFTNNYHKWYSKDLVSKFPSYGMLGFDTGFFFLKGLSRYGSELENNLPKMNLTPIQTGFKFERVNNWGGFINKKVFFIHFTKNFELVKLDFE
;
A
#
# COMPACT_ATOMS: atom_id res chain seq x y z
N ARG A 1 -19.49 -18.02 -12.63
CA ARG A 1 -18.06 -18.03 -13.01
C ARG A 1 -17.39 -16.90 -12.30
N GLN A 2 -16.58 -17.19 -11.28
CA GLN A 2 -15.62 -16.23 -10.75
C GLN A 2 -14.63 -15.92 -11.87
N MET A 3 -14.71 -14.72 -12.44
CA MET A 3 -13.64 -14.23 -13.32
C MET A 3 -12.38 -14.05 -12.48
N CYS A 4 -11.29 -14.68 -12.86
CA CYS A 4 -10.02 -14.54 -12.19
C CYS A 4 -9.60 -13.05 -12.23
N ILE A 5 -9.15 -12.51 -11.11
CA ILE A 5 -8.71 -11.09 -10.98
C ILE A 5 -7.67 -10.75 -12.05
N ARG A 6 -6.81 -11.71 -12.38
CA ARG A 6 -5.78 -11.60 -13.41
C ARG A 6 -6.34 -11.31 -14.80
N ASP A 7 -7.53 -11.83 -15.13
CA ASP A 7 -8.12 -11.63 -16.45
C ASP A 7 -8.78 -10.26 -16.59
N ARG A 8 -9.11 -9.59 -15.48
CA ARG A 8 -9.73 -8.26 -15.50
C ARG A 8 -8.79 -7.16 -15.97
N ILE A 9 -7.46 -7.30 -15.75
CA ILE A 9 -6.49 -6.31 -16.21
C ILE A 9 -6.41 -6.23 -17.75
N LYS A 10 -6.79 -7.29 -18.45
CA LYS A 10 -6.84 -7.34 -19.92
C LYS A 10 -7.88 -6.39 -20.52
N ILE A 11 -8.79 -5.84 -19.71
CA ILE A 11 -9.79 -4.87 -20.15
C ILE A 11 -9.19 -3.44 -20.30
N LEU A 12 -8.02 -3.17 -19.72
CA LEU A 12 -7.42 -1.83 -19.72
C LEU A 12 -7.33 -1.18 -21.11
N PRO A 13 -6.87 -1.89 -22.18
CA PRO A 13 -6.81 -1.28 -23.50
C PRO A 13 -8.18 -0.87 -24.04
N GLN A 14 -9.23 -1.64 -23.73
CA GLN A 14 -10.59 -1.32 -24.14
C GLN A 14 -11.15 -0.11 -23.38
N LEU A 15 -10.82 0.00 -22.08
CA LEU A 15 -11.19 1.16 -21.27
C LEU A 15 -10.48 2.43 -21.74
N ILE A 16 -9.21 2.34 -22.12
CA ILE A 16 -8.46 3.47 -22.68
C ILE A 16 -9.14 3.97 -23.98
N LEU A 17 -9.51 3.07 -24.89
CA LEU A 17 -10.23 3.45 -26.10
C LEU A 17 -11.54 4.14 -25.76
N LEU A 18 -12.31 3.59 -24.83
CA LEU A 18 -13.58 4.19 -24.41
C LEU A 18 -13.37 5.60 -23.84
N VAL A 19 -12.37 5.82 -22.99
CA VAL A 19 -12.07 7.15 -22.43
C VAL A 19 -11.65 8.13 -23.51
N ARG A 20 -10.90 7.70 -24.50
CA ARG A 20 -10.50 8.55 -25.64
C ARG A 20 -11.67 8.90 -26.55
N ASP A 21 -12.60 7.96 -26.74
CA ASP A 21 -13.79 8.18 -27.57
C ASP A 21 -14.85 9.06 -26.87
N THR A 22 -14.77 9.17 -25.53
CA THR A 22 -15.73 9.95 -24.73
C THR A 22 -15.03 10.98 -23.83
N PRO A 23 -14.31 11.96 -24.38
CA PRO A 23 -13.51 12.91 -23.59
C PRO A 23 -14.34 13.83 -22.70
N GLU A 24 -15.62 13.97 -22.97
CA GLU A 24 -16.57 14.76 -22.18
C GLU A 24 -16.95 14.07 -20.85
N GLN A 25 -16.72 12.76 -20.75
CA GLN A 25 -17.02 11.99 -19.55
C GLN A 25 -15.79 11.94 -18.65
N ASN A 26 -15.97 12.34 -17.40
CA ASN A 26 -14.92 12.22 -16.40
C ASN A 26 -14.93 10.79 -15.83
N ILE A 27 -14.19 9.90 -16.47
CA ILE A 27 -14.11 8.50 -16.11
C ILE A 27 -12.85 8.28 -15.25
N HIS A 28 -13.04 7.71 -14.06
CA HIS A 28 -11.97 7.30 -13.15
C HIS A 28 -12.02 5.80 -12.96
N LEU A 29 -10.85 5.15 -13.00
CA LEU A 29 -10.75 3.72 -12.76
C LEU A 29 -10.48 3.45 -11.27
N PHE A 30 -11.23 2.53 -10.68
CA PHE A 30 -10.94 2.01 -9.35
C PHE A 30 -10.39 0.58 -9.48
N GLY A 31 -9.08 0.45 -9.29
CA GLY A 31 -8.38 -0.82 -9.45
C GLY A 31 -8.38 -1.66 -8.17
N TYR A 32 -8.20 -2.97 -8.34
CA TYR A 32 -7.99 -3.90 -7.22
C TYR A 32 -6.57 -3.74 -6.65
N PRO A 33 -6.37 -3.96 -5.34
CA PRO A 33 -5.05 -3.85 -4.72
C PRO A 33 -3.96 -4.66 -5.41
N GLU A 34 -4.31 -5.85 -5.91
CA GLU A 34 -3.40 -6.76 -6.59
C GLU A 34 -2.90 -6.22 -7.93
N TRP A 35 -3.62 -5.28 -8.55
CA TRP A 35 -3.19 -4.66 -9.80
C TRP A 35 -1.92 -3.82 -9.64
N GLN A 36 -1.60 -3.39 -8.44
CA GLN A 36 -0.34 -2.71 -8.15
C GLN A 36 0.89 -3.58 -8.45
N THR A 37 0.74 -4.90 -8.48
CA THR A 37 1.80 -5.83 -8.90
C THR A 37 2.10 -5.72 -10.39
N TYR A 38 1.18 -5.19 -11.18
CA TYR A 38 1.31 -5.00 -12.63
C TYR A 38 1.72 -3.59 -13.03
N THR A 39 2.08 -2.75 -12.06
CA THR A 39 2.49 -1.35 -12.32
C THR A 39 3.63 -1.28 -13.33
N ARG A 40 4.54 -2.26 -13.34
CA ARG A 40 5.65 -2.31 -14.29
C ARG A 40 5.19 -2.39 -15.74
N ASP A 41 4.13 -3.16 -16.00
CA ASP A 41 3.68 -3.48 -17.37
C ASP A 41 2.52 -2.57 -17.84
N HIS A 42 1.82 -1.92 -16.91
CA HIS A 42 0.61 -1.14 -17.18
C HIS A 42 0.62 0.27 -16.58
N LEU A 43 1.81 0.80 -16.24
CA LEU A 43 1.95 2.09 -15.56
C LEU A 43 1.27 3.23 -16.34
N GLU A 44 1.53 3.31 -17.65
CA GLU A 44 0.96 4.34 -18.52
C GLU A 44 -0.57 4.25 -18.56
N SER A 45 -1.11 3.04 -18.64
CA SER A 45 -2.54 2.79 -18.62
C SER A 45 -3.19 3.28 -17.33
N PHE A 46 -2.52 3.11 -16.20
CA PHE A 46 -3.04 3.57 -14.90
C PHE A 46 -3.07 5.09 -14.81
N PHE A 47 -2.05 5.77 -15.34
CA PHE A 47 -2.05 7.22 -15.42
C PHE A 47 -3.11 7.76 -16.37
N GLU A 48 -3.25 7.16 -17.55
CA GLU A 48 -4.20 7.59 -18.56
C GLU A 48 -5.66 7.44 -18.09
N LEU A 49 -5.94 6.37 -17.33
CA LEU A 49 -7.27 6.09 -16.78
C LEU A 49 -7.54 6.76 -15.43
N ASP A 50 -6.63 7.64 -14.97
CA ASP A 50 -6.78 8.36 -13.70
C ASP A 50 -7.13 7.41 -12.55
N THR A 51 -6.25 6.41 -12.34
CA THR A 51 -6.59 5.20 -11.57
C THR A 51 -6.36 5.38 -10.08
N TYR A 52 -7.32 4.92 -9.30
CA TYR A 52 -7.24 4.82 -7.85
C TYR A 52 -7.06 3.37 -7.41
N PHE A 53 -6.16 3.15 -6.47
CA PHE A 53 -6.00 1.88 -5.76
C PHE A 53 -6.16 2.08 -4.27
N TYR A 54 -6.73 1.09 -3.60
CA TYR A 54 -6.66 1.00 -2.14
C TYR A 54 -5.69 -0.10 -1.73
N SER A 55 -4.98 0.09 -0.64
CA SER A 55 -4.02 -0.90 -0.16
C SER A 55 -3.75 -0.71 1.33
N SER A 56 -3.44 -1.81 2.02
CA SER A 56 -2.89 -1.77 3.38
C SER A 56 -1.38 -1.48 3.40
N PHE A 57 -0.76 -1.40 2.22
CA PHE A 57 0.67 -1.23 2.04
C PHE A 57 0.96 -0.13 1.03
N TYR A 58 1.90 0.74 1.36
CA TYR A 58 2.40 1.75 0.45
C TYR A 58 3.88 2.02 0.76
N THR A 59 4.74 1.87 -0.22
CA THR A 59 6.16 2.19 -0.09
C THR A 59 6.53 3.31 -1.05
N ASN A 60 6.96 4.43 -0.52
CA ASN A 60 7.69 5.40 -1.31
C ASN A 60 9.16 5.00 -1.31
N THR A 61 9.63 4.46 -2.43
CA THR A 61 11.02 3.99 -2.58
C THR A 61 12.05 5.11 -2.50
N LEU A 62 11.65 6.36 -2.67
CA LEU A 62 12.50 7.54 -2.52
C LEU A 62 12.55 8.07 -1.08
N PHE A 63 11.74 7.50 -0.19
CA PHE A 63 11.73 7.91 1.20
C PHE A 63 13.03 7.48 1.90
N PRO A 64 13.72 8.38 2.63
CA PRO A 64 15.02 8.09 3.23
C PRO A 64 15.05 6.81 4.07
N ALA A 65 13.99 6.54 4.85
CA ALA A 65 13.90 5.33 5.66
C ALA A 65 13.82 4.06 4.81
N ALA A 66 13.12 4.08 3.66
CA ALA A 66 13.04 2.95 2.74
C ALA A 66 14.40 2.68 2.08
N ILE A 67 15.11 3.75 1.68
CA ILE A 67 16.47 3.65 1.11
C ILE A 67 17.42 3.07 2.16
N GLN A 68 17.42 3.61 3.37
CA GLN A 68 18.27 3.14 4.46
C GLN A 68 17.99 1.67 4.81
N PHE A 69 16.73 1.28 4.88
CA PHE A 69 16.34 -0.12 5.12
C PHE A 69 16.88 -1.04 4.03
N THR A 70 16.69 -0.69 2.77
CA THR A 70 17.16 -1.48 1.63
C THR A 70 18.67 -1.64 1.62
N ASN A 71 19.42 -0.56 1.88
CA ASN A 71 20.88 -0.58 1.95
C ASN A 71 21.37 -1.45 3.12
N ASN A 72 20.75 -1.33 4.30
CA ASN A 72 21.09 -2.16 5.46
C ASN A 72 20.76 -3.63 5.21
N TYR A 73 19.62 -3.91 4.60
CA TYR A 73 19.23 -5.28 4.23
C TYR A 73 20.27 -5.92 3.31
N HIS A 74 20.66 -5.21 2.25
CA HIS A 74 21.71 -5.68 1.34
C HIS A 74 23.04 -5.91 2.06
N LYS A 75 23.45 -4.99 2.93
CA LYS A 75 24.68 -5.10 3.74
C LYS A 75 24.69 -6.33 4.64
N TRP A 76 23.56 -6.65 5.30
CA TRP A 76 23.50 -7.74 6.27
C TRP A 76 23.31 -9.11 5.62
N TYR A 77 22.57 -9.18 4.55
CA TYR A 77 22.20 -10.46 3.92
C TYR A 77 22.91 -10.71 2.59
N SER A 78 23.64 -9.75 2.06
CA SER A 78 24.30 -9.82 0.74
C SER A 78 23.33 -10.22 -0.39
N LYS A 79 22.06 -9.84 -0.25
CA LYS A 79 20.98 -10.12 -1.18
C LYS A 79 20.06 -8.91 -1.29
N ASP A 80 19.46 -8.74 -2.44
CA ASP A 80 18.45 -7.73 -2.64
C ASP A 80 17.10 -8.16 -2.05
N LEU A 81 16.30 -7.16 -1.66
CA LEU A 81 14.92 -7.40 -1.29
C LEU A 81 14.17 -8.00 -2.48
N VAL A 82 13.39 -9.05 -2.22
CA VAL A 82 12.54 -9.62 -3.26
C VAL A 82 11.53 -8.56 -3.71
N SER A 83 11.58 -8.24 -5.02
CA SER A 83 10.66 -7.28 -5.65
C SER A 83 9.26 -7.87 -5.78
N LYS A 84 8.55 -7.99 -4.65
CA LYS A 84 7.14 -8.38 -4.59
C LYS A 84 6.38 -7.32 -3.80
N PHE A 85 5.13 -7.16 -4.13
CA PHE A 85 4.22 -6.30 -3.40
C PHE A 85 3.21 -7.18 -2.61
N PRO A 86 3.12 -7.01 -1.27
CA PRO A 86 4.00 -6.22 -0.41
C PRO A 86 5.41 -6.81 -0.27
N SER A 87 6.41 -5.97 0.07
CA SER A 87 7.74 -6.47 0.45
C SER A 87 7.68 -7.09 1.84
N TYR A 88 7.82 -8.40 1.93
CA TYR A 88 7.74 -9.11 3.22
C TYR A 88 8.85 -8.72 4.20
N GLY A 89 10.03 -8.33 3.71
CA GLY A 89 11.10 -7.81 4.55
C GLY A 89 10.73 -6.50 5.24
N MET A 90 10.13 -5.57 4.50
CA MET A 90 9.63 -4.32 5.08
C MET A 90 8.43 -4.55 6.00
N LEU A 91 7.51 -5.45 5.63
CA LEU A 91 6.37 -5.81 6.46
C LEU A 91 6.80 -6.37 7.81
N GLY A 92 7.77 -7.29 7.81
CA GLY A 92 8.32 -7.86 9.04
C GLY A 92 9.03 -6.81 9.91
N PHE A 93 9.81 -5.93 9.28
CA PHE A 93 10.46 -4.83 9.98
C PHE A 93 9.46 -3.86 10.61
N ASP A 94 8.50 -3.36 9.84
CA ASP A 94 7.49 -2.42 10.34
C ASP A 94 6.70 -3.01 11.49
N THR A 95 6.25 -4.27 11.35
CA THR A 95 5.49 -4.96 12.38
C THR A 95 6.32 -5.17 13.64
N GLY A 96 7.54 -5.69 13.49
CA GLY A 96 8.47 -5.89 14.63
C GLY A 96 8.78 -4.56 15.33
N PHE A 97 9.11 -3.53 14.56
CA PHE A 97 9.44 -2.21 15.11
C PHE A 97 8.24 -1.59 15.84
N PHE A 98 7.04 -1.70 15.29
CA PHE A 98 5.81 -1.20 15.92
C PHE A 98 5.60 -1.84 17.30
N PHE A 99 5.58 -3.17 17.35
CA PHE A 99 5.30 -3.86 18.61
C PHE A 99 6.44 -3.76 19.62
N LEU A 100 7.70 -3.84 19.20
CA LEU A 100 8.84 -3.70 20.11
C LEU A 100 8.89 -2.29 20.73
N LYS A 101 8.64 -1.26 19.92
CA LYS A 101 8.58 0.12 20.43
C LYS A 101 7.38 0.32 21.36
N GLY A 102 6.24 -0.30 21.03
CA GLY A 102 5.07 -0.30 21.89
C GLY A 102 5.31 -0.97 23.25
N LEU A 103 5.89 -2.16 23.24
CA LEU A 103 6.25 -2.89 24.46
C LEU A 103 7.27 -2.13 25.30
N SER A 104 8.29 -1.53 24.67
CA SER A 104 9.28 -0.71 25.37
C SER A 104 8.67 0.51 26.06
N ARG A 105 7.61 1.10 25.46
CA ARG A 105 6.97 2.31 25.98
C ARG A 105 5.87 2.02 27.01
N TYR A 106 5.09 0.98 26.79
CA TYR A 106 3.85 0.71 27.54
C TYR A 106 3.87 -0.59 28.31
N GLY A 107 4.85 -1.47 28.09
CA GLY A 107 4.96 -2.76 28.75
C GLY A 107 3.67 -3.58 28.64
N SER A 108 3.16 -4.05 29.78
CA SER A 108 1.90 -4.80 29.88
C SER A 108 0.65 -4.01 29.46
N GLU A 109 0.74 -2.67 29.45
CA GLU A 109 -0.36 -1.78 29.07
C GLU A 109 -0.42 -1.50 27.57
N LEU A 110 0.38 -2.18 26.76
CA LEU A 110 0.43 -1.97 25.30
C LEU A 110 -0.96 -2.12 24.67
N GLU A 111 -1.72 -3.13 25.09
CA GLU A 111 -3.06 -3.39 24.54
C GLU A 111 -3.98 -2.18 24.63
N ASN A 112 -3.99 -1.50 25.77
CA ASN A 112 -4.82 -0.33 26.03
C ASN A 112 -4.32 0.93 25.30
N ASN A 113 -3.08 0.91 24.81
CA ASN A 113 -2.42 2.05 24.20
C ASN A 113 -2.16 1.86 22.70
N LEU A 114 -2.50 0.72 22.09
CA LEU A 114 -2.36 0.46 20.66
C LEU A 114 -2.97 1.56 19.78
N PRO A 115 -4.18 2.07 20.05
CA PRO A 115 -4.77 3.14 19.25
C PRO A 115 -4.03 4.49 19.35
N LYS A 116 -3.24 4.69 20.41
CA LYS A 116 -2.47 5.92 20.63
C LYS A 116 -1.08 5.90 20.00
N MET A 117 -0.66 4.75 19.51
CA MET A 117 0.65 4.62 18.88
C MET A 117 0.65 5.27 17.50
N ASN A 118 1.50 6.26 17.33
CA ASN A 118 1.74 6.90 16.05
C ASN A 118 3.21 6.69 15.67
N LEU A 119 3.44 5.90 14.64
CA LEU A 119 4.75 5.63 14.06
C LEU A 119 4.68 5.83 12.56
N THR A 120 5.77 6.28 11.98
CA THR A 120 5.90 6.37 10.53
C THR A 120 6.61 5.11 10.02
N PRO A 121 5.85 4.13 9.52
CA PRO A 121 6.42 2.90 8.98
C PRO A 121 7.02 3.13 7.60
N ILE A 122 7.77 2.15 7.11
CA ILE A 122 8.33 2.18 5.76
C ILE A 122 7.26 1.84 4.72
N GLN A 123 6.42 0.83 5.01
CA GLN A 123 5.45 0.29 4.07
C GLN A 123 4.05 0.11 4.69
N THR A 124 3.99 -0.40 5.92
CA THR A 124 2.74 -0.88 6.53
C THR A 124 2.11 0.17 7.41
N GLY A 125 0.92 0.62 7.08
CA GLY A 125 0.19 1.51 7.98
C GLY A 125 -0.40 0.77 9.18
N PHE A 126 -0.47 1.45 10.33
CA PHE A 126 -1.09 0.90 11.55
C PHE A 126 -2.17 1.85 12.06
N LYS A 127 -3.39 1.33 12.17
CA LYS A 127 -4.53 1.96 12.84
C LYS A 127 -5.35 0.85 13.50
N PHE A 128 -4.96 0.51 14.73
CA PHE A 128 -5.61 -0.56 15.45
C PHE A 128 -6.89 -0.08 16.13
N GLU A 129 -7.97 -0.79 15.88
CA GLU A 129 -9.24 -0.61 16.57
C GLU A 129 -9.67 -1.92 17.21
N ARG A 130 -10.22 -1.82 18.41
CA ARG A 130 -10.77 -2.98 19.11
C ARG A 130 -12.08 -3.41 18.44
N VAL A 131 -12.22 -4.70 18.19
CA VAL A 131 -13.43 -5.24 17.53
C VAL A 131 -14.64 -5.14 18.42
N ASN A 132 -14.49 -5.50 19.70
CA ASN A 132 -15.49 -5.39 20.76
C ASN A 132 -14.81 -5.50 22.13
N ASN A 133 -15.59 -5.43 23.22
CA ASN A 133 -15.06 -5.47 24.58
C ASN A 133 -14.30 -6.78 24.93
N TRP A 134 -14.57 -7.87 24.24
CA TRP A 134 -13.99 -9.19 24.45
C TRP A 134 -13.10 -9.63 23.30
N GLY A 135 -13.12 -8.92 22.20
CA GLY A 135 -12.36 -9.23 21.00
C GLY A 135 -10.99 -8.59 21.00
N GLY A 136 -10.15 -9.06 20.09
CA GLY A 136 -8.85 -8.49 19.81
C GLY A 136 -8.93 -7.18 19.01
N PHE A 137 -7.81 -6.84 18.40
CA PHE A 137 -7.65 -5.66 17.55
C PHE A 137 -7.58 -6.04 16.08
N ILE A 138 -8.09 -5.15 15.24
CA ILE A 138 -7.94 -5.24 13.80
C ILE A 138 -7.22 -3.97 13.31
N ASN A 139 -6.30 -4.13 12.38
CA ASN A 139 -5.66 -3.00 11.72
C ASN A 139 -6.56 -2.53 10.57
N LYS A 140 -7.11 -1.33 10.70
CA LYS A 140 -8.00 -0.71 9.71
C LYS A 140 -7.29 0.31 8.81
N LYS A 141 -5.96 0.45 8.91
CA LYS A 141 -5.26 1.42 8.06
C LYS A 141 -5.32 0.99 6.60
N VAL A 142 -5.84 1.89 5.78
CA VAL A 142 -5.88 1.76 4.33
C VAL A 142 -5.32 3.04 3.72
N PHE A 143 -4.52 2.89 2.69
CA PHE A 143 -4.03 3.97 1.85
C PHE A 143 -4.81 3.98 0.54
N PHE A 144 -5.08 5.16 0.02
CA PHE A 144 -5.50 5.33 -1.35
C PHE A 144 -4.34 5.91 -2.14
N ILE A 145 -4.07 5.32 -3.28
CA ILE A 145 -2.99 5.68 -4.19
C ILE A 145 -3.65 6.11 -5.49
N HIS A 146 -3.36 7.31 -5.94
CA HIS A 146 -3.93 7.89 -7.13
C HIS A 146 -2.84 8.11 -8.19
N PHE A 147 -3.02 7.49 -9.32
CA PHE A 147 -2.23 7.69 -10.53
C PHE A 147 -2.90 8.77 -11.37
N THR A 148 -2.41 10.00 -11.30
CA THR A 148 -3.02 11.16 -11.94
C THR A 148 -2.70 11.25 -13.44
N LYS A 149 -3.55 11.88 -14.23
CA LYS A 149 -3.29 12.15 -15.66
C LYS A 149 -2.03 13.01 -15.90
N ASN A 150 -1.52 13.67 -14.86
CA ASN A 150 -0.26 14.45 -14.91
C ASN A 150 0.98 13.58 -14.66
N PHE A 151 0.86 12.25 -14.69
CA PHE A 151 1.94 11.31 -14.39
C PHE A 151 2.50 11.43 -12.95
N GLU A 152 1.66 11.83 -12.02
CA GLU A 152 2.00 11.91 -10.60
C GLU A 152 1.36 10.77 -9.82
N LEU A 153 2.12 10.25 -8.86
CA LEU A 153 1.63 9.28 -7.89
C LEU A 153 1.33 9.98 -6.58
N VAL A 154 0.07 10.10 -6.24
CA VAL A 154 -0.39 10.79 -5.03
C VAL A 154 -0.89 9.78 -4.02
N LYS A 155 -0.33 9.82 -2.81
CA LYS A 155 -0.87 9.07 -1.67
C LYS A 155 -1.94 9.92 -0.99
N LEU A 156 -3.14 9.39 -0.92
CA LEU A 156 -4.25 10.00 -0.20
C LEU A 156 -4.38 9.28 1.16
N ASP A 157 -4.21 10.03 2.24
CA ASP A 157 -4.40 9.56 3.60
C ASP A 157 -5.72 10.15 4.12
N PHE A 158 -6.66 9.30 4.46
CA PHE A 158 -7.89 9.69 5.15
C PHE A 158 -7.73 9.35 6.63
N GLU A 159 -7.83 10.36 7.47
CA GLU A 159 -7.79 10.22 8.93
C GLU A 159 -9.06 9.56 9.48
#